data_dfbfa0ebeb5b1b786a9647abfc86b826
#
_entry.id   dfbfa0ebeb5b1b786a9647abfc86b826
#
_cell.length_a   1.000
_cell.length_b   1.000
_cell.length_c   1.000
_cell.angle_alpha   90.00
_cell.angle_beta   90.00
_cell.angle_gamma   90.00
#
_symmetry.space_group_name_H-M   'P 1'
#
loop_
_entity.id
_entity.type
_entity.pdbx_description
1 polymer ?
#
loop_
_entity_poly.entity_id
_entity_poly.type
_entity_poly.pdbx_seq_one_letter_code
_entity_poly.pdbx_strand_id
1 'polypeptide(L)'
;MNKQELVRAFAIATIALLGSLLSTSIVLADDIGVGDKGTNAEAVGSMGPVPKANCGPGDRTESGLQGQTTPQERLSGDSELGYNCNLELVGRYQGEGAYSQDGPTFFGDCAYYGTDNITSLQQHHGVVVVDVSDPQHPQASAFVDDSAAMLAPHESLKVHAQRGLLVAGQFNGPGFAVYDVSADCRHPVLKSSIVMNGSFGHEGNFAPDGMTFYLTQTNRGIGGFLYPVDLSDPANAKPLPPWQFLGDGRSHENWLNPKDFVPGLAAGTRLYAGQPGEFGNTGSSIGPDGLVIEDVSDYQFRRPNPQIRIISKLFWADQGQAEEMLPVTIKGHPYLISSDEAGGAGGVGGWAAACARGASAFGYPMIIDVADETNPKIISKLMLEVNDPANCAILLNQTPPDAPGTAPGTNLPADSGTTNYSGERCTPDRQTNTTMLACSYQHAQLRVFDVRDPYHPKEIAYWKSPAMRTAVQPGSGSWAAGVDRTVDKIAGYVRFYKRPAGNDKSEQDGNGNENGNQGPELELWTVSDGNGFQVLRFTDNFKTLHKDLLEEAGE
;
A
#
# COMPACT_ATOMS: atom_id res chain seq x y z
N MET A 1 -28.74 61.32 -3.86
CA MET A 1 -28.10 60.58 -2.78
C MET A 1 -26.58 60.74 -2.88
N ASN A 2 -25.97 61.18 -1.79
CA ASN A 2 -24.56 61.52 -1.71
C ASN A 2 -23.77 60.22 -1.44
N LYS A 3 -22.52 60.11 -1.95
CA LYS A 3 -21.65 58.95 -1.78
C LYS A 3 -21.48 58.47 -0.31
N GLN A 4 -21.68 59.39 0.64
CA GLN A 4 -21.62 59.03 2.08
C GLN A 4 -22.87 58.29 2.60
N GLU A 5 -24.02 58.48 2.01
CA GLU A 5 -25.23 57.72 2.39
C GLU A 5 -25.25 56.31 1.83
N LEU A 6 -24.63 56.09 0.67
CA LEU A 6 -24.48 54.76 0.09
C LEU A 6 -23.54 53.86 0.91
N VAL A 7 -22.46 54.44 1.47
CA VAL A 7 -21.51 53.71 2.31
C VAL A 7 -22.11 53.32 3.66
N ARG A 8 -22.99 54.15 4.22
CA ARG A 8 -23.70 53.86 5.49
C ARG A 8 -24.78 52.80 5.31
N ALA A 9 -25.47 52.75 4.17
CA ALA A 9 -26.45 51.70 3.89
C ALA A 9 -25.80 50.35 3.67
N PHE A 10 -24.62 50.30 3.04
CA PHE A 10 -23.86 49.05 2.87
C PHE A 10 -23.25 48.52 4.20
N ALA A 11 -22.78 49.39 5.06
CA ALA A 11 -22.21 49.01 6.35
C ALA A 11 -23.26 48.42 7.32
N ILE A 12 -24.49 48.90 7.29
CA ILE A 12 -25.59 48.40 8.13
C ILE A 12 -26.14 47.08 7.60
N ALA A 13 -26.15 46.84 6.29
CA ALA A 13 -26.56 45.59 5.69
C ALA A 13 -25.55 44.45 5.95
N THR A 14 -24.24 44.76 5.98
CA THR A 14 -23.19 43.77 6.23
C THR A 14 -23.13 43.34 7.69
N ILE A 15 -23.44 44.23 8.63
CA ILE A 15 -23.48 43.88 10.07
C ILE A 15 -24.74 43.07 10.42
N ALA A 16 -25.85 43.27 9.74
CA ALA A 16 -27.07 42.49 9.95
C ALA A 16 -26.98 41.08 9.34
N LEU A 17 -26.18 40.86 8.28
CA LEU A 17 -25.91 39.50 7.73
C LEU A 17 -24.88 38.71 8.54
N LEU A 18 -23.92 39.38 9.17
CA LEU A 18 -22.96 38.69 10.06
C LEU A 18 -23.54 38.31 11.44
N GLY A 19 -24.62 39.00 11.86
CA GLY A 19 -25.29 38.71 13.12
C GLY A 19 -26.27 37.53 13.06
N SER A 20 -26.70 37.10 11.88
CA SER A 20 -27.62 35.96 11.69
C SER A 20 -26.91 34.67 11.30
N LEU A 21 -25.58 34.71 11.07
CA LEU A 21 -24.78 33.52 10.77
C LEU A 21 -24.00 32.94 11.99
N LEU A 22 -24.14 33.62 13.14
CA LEU A 22 -23.46 33.21 14.38
C LEU A 22 -24.36 32.49 15.39
N SER A 23 -25.59 32.15 15.03
CA SER A 23 -26.53 31.48 15.98
C SER A 23 -27.04 30.11 15.55
N THR A 24 -26.44 29.47 14.54
CA THR A 24 -26.82 28.10 14.16
C THR A 24 -25.62 27.20 13.84
N SER A 25 -24.59 27.24 14.66
CA SER A 25 -23.48 26.27 14.55
C SER A 25 -22.97 25.88 15.93
N ILE A 26 -23.86 25.58 16.83
CA ILE A 26 -23.62 24.66 17.93
C ILE A 26 -24.57 23.48 17.69
N VAL A 27 -24.32 22.71 16.67
CA VAL A 27 -24.68 21.31 16.59
C VAL A 27 -23.36 20.59 16.92
N LEU A 28 -23.17 20.42 18.23
CA LEU A 28 -22.85 19.20 18.89
C LEU A 28 -21.92 18.27 18.09
N ALA A 29 -20.65 18.48 18.32
CA ALA A 29 -19.59 17.46 18.14
C ALA A 29 -19.76 16.27 19.11
N ASP A 30 -20.97 15.95 19.54
CA ASP A 30 -21.23 14.95 20.59
C ASP A 30 -21.79 13.63 20.09
N ASP A 31 -21.96 13.46 18.75
CA ASP A 31 -22.46 12.19 18.20
C ASP A 31 -21.69 11.66 17.00
N ILE A 32 -20.54 12.23 16.66
CA ILE A 32 -19.55 11.44 15.96
C ILE A 32 -18.88 10.64 17.05
N GLY A 33 -19.26 9.40 17.20
CA GLY A 33 -18.53 8.43 17.98
C GLY A 33 -17.13 8.31 17.43
N VAL A 34 -16.28 9.31 17.72
CA VAL A 34 -14.85 9.13 17.71
C VAL A 34 -14.62 8.01 18.70
N GLY A 35 -14.50 6.82 18.19
CA GLY A 35 -14.12 5.65 18.95
C GLY A 35 -12.69 5.70 19.49
N ASP A 36 -12.13 6.90 19.64
CA ASP A 36 -11.06 7.12 20.59
C ASP A 36 -11.64 7.41 21.99
N LYS A 37 -12.38 6.51 22.38
CA LYS A 37 -12.22 5.90 23.67
C LYS A 37 -11.37 4.66 23.46
N GLY A 38 -10.36 4.76 22.64
CA GLY A 38 -9.26 3.80 22.51
C GLY A 38 -8.37 3.70 23.71
N THR A 39 -8.85 4.15 24.84
CA THR A 39 -8.51 3.63 26.16
C THR A 39 -9.40 2.43 26.44
N ASN A 40 -9.60 1.56 25.45
CA ASN A 40 -9.99 0.21 25.77
C ASN A 40 -8.81 -0.42 26.50
N ALA A 41 -8.94 -0.53 27.81
CA ALA A 41 -8.02 -1.21 28.71
C ALA A 41 -7.83 -2.72 28.38
N GLU A 42 -8.19 -3.12 27.19
CA GLU A 42 -8.09 -4.45 26.61
C GLU A 42 -7.19 -4.51 25.34
N ALA A 43 -6.54 -3.42 24.94
CA ALA A 43 -5.48 -3.49 23.94
C ALA A 43 -4.27 -4.16 24.59
N VAL A 44 -4.24 -5.48 24.53
CA VAL A 44 -3.28 -6.32 25.25
C VAL A 44 -1.96 -6.49 24.49
N GLY A 45 -1.86 -5.91 23.28
CA GLY A 45 -0.73 -6.13 22.38
C GLY A 45 0.30 -5.00 22.34
N SER A 46 1.29 -5.14 21.45
CA SER A 46 2.34 -4.15 21.24
C SER A 46 1.78 -2.90 20.56
N MET A 47 1.84 -1.77 21.24
CA MET A 47 1.37 -0.47 20.74
C MET A 47 2.52 0.51 20.44
N GLY A 48 3.77 0.07 20.55
CA GLY A 48 5.00 0.78 20.21
C GLY A 48 5.80 0.03 19.15
N PRO A 49 7.05 0.46 18.91
CA PRO A 49 7.92 -0.19 17.92
C PRO A 49 8.08 -1.68 18.19
N VAL A 50 8.01 -2.45 17.10
CA VAL A 50 8.26 -3.90 17.16
C VAL A 50 9.73 -4.18 17.42
N PRO A 51 10.08 -5.33 18.05
CA PRO A 51 11.47 -5.72 18.20
C PRO A 51 12.18 -5.82 16.84
N LYS A 52 13.41 -5.29 16.78
CA LYS A 52 14.28 -5.39 15.58
C LYS A 52 14.58 -6.84 15.24
N ALA A 53 14.74 -7.10 13.95
CA ALA A 53 15.22 -8.38 13.46
C ALA A 53 16.60 -8.72 14.03
N ASN A 54 16.81 -10.00 14.34
CA ASN A 54 18.13 -10.53 14.67
C ASN A 54 18.84 -10.96 13.38
N CYS A 55 19.75 -10.15 12.92
CA CYS A 55 20.42 -10.33 11.62
C CYS A 55 21.52 -11.37 11.68
N GLY A 56 21.74 -12.05 10.55
CA GLY A 56 22.75 -13.09 10.41
C GLY A 56 24.18 -12.55 10.21
N PRO A 57 25.17 -13.42 10.32
CA PRO A 57 26.54 -13.08 9.95
C PRO A 57 26.63 -12.69 8.46
N GLY A 58 27.22 -11.55 8.17
CA GLY A 58 27.39 -11.05 6.79
C GLY A 58 26.29 -10.11 6.32
N ASP A 59 25.19 -9.98 7.08
CA ASP A 59 24.17 -8.98 6.79
C ASP A 59 24.74 -7.56 6.97
N ARG A 60 24.31 -6.66 6.08
CA ARG A 60 24.64 -5.24 6.15
C ARG A 60 23.50 -4.48 6.83
N THR A 61 23.60 -4.30 8.12
CA THR A 61 22.51 -3.76 8.94
C THR A 61 22.47 -2.23 8.95
N GLU A 62 21.27 -1.68 9.21
CA GLU A 62 21.06 -0.26 9.49
C GLU A 62 21.83 0.18 10.73
N SER A 63 22.40 1.39 10.70
CA SER A 63 23.17 1.93 11.83
C SER A 63 22.36 2.87 12.73
N GLY A 64 21.21 3.37 12.24
CA GLY A 64 20.34 4.33 12.92
C GLY A 64 19.15 3.70 13.63
N LEU A 65 18.04 4.44 13.63
CA LEU A 65 16.75 3.91 14.04
C LEU A 65 16.31 2.80 13.09
N GLN A 66 15.50 1.85 13.58
CA GLN A 66 14.86 0.84 12.74
C GLN A 66 14.08 1.53 11.62
N GLY A 67 14.43 1.23 10.37
CA GLY A 67 13.88 1.86 9.16
C GLY A 67 14.69 3.05 8.63
N GLN A 68 15.51 3.69 9.44
CA GLN A 68 16.23 4.90 9.04
C GLN A 68 17.41 4.61 8.10
N THR A 69 17.64 5.50 7.13
CA THR A 69 18.95 5.73 6.51
C THR A 69 19.45 7.08 6.99
N THR A 70 20.48 7.08 7.80
CA THR A 70 20.95 8.28 8.50
C THR A 70 21.55 9.32 7.52
N PRO A 71 21.54 10.62 7.87
CA PRO A 71 22.24 11.63 7.09
C PRO A 71 23.72 11.28 6.84
N GLN A 72 24.38 10.67 7.83
CA GLN A 72 25.78 10.28 7.72
C GLN A 72 25.99 9.19 6.66
N GLU A 73 25.11 8.18 6.61
CA GLU A 73 25.17 7.11 5.60
C GLU A 73 24.94 7.66 4.18
N ARG A 74 24.05 8.65 4.04
CA ARG A 74 23.85 9.32 2.73
C ARG A 74 25.07 10.13 2.32
N LEU A 75 25.68 10.87 3.23
CA LEU A 75 26.86 11.69 2.95
C LEU A 75 28.10 10.86 2.66
N SER A 76 28.32 9.74 3.39
CA SER A 76 29.48 8.86 3.16
C SER A 76 29.36 8.05 1.87
N GLY A 77 28.14 7.82 1.36
CA GLY A 77 27.84 6.89 0.29
C GLY A 77 27.57 5.47 0.76
N ASP A 78 27.48 5.23 2.06
CA ASP A 78 27.14 3.91 2.60
C ASP A 78 25.75 3.46 2.16
N SER A 79 24.80 4.40 1.98
CA SER A 79 23.47 4.11 1.46
C SER A 79 23.47 3.52 0.03
N GLU A 80 24.52 3.77 -0.76
CA GLU A 80 24.68 3.24 -2.12
C GLU A 80 25.01 1.74 -2.15
N LEU A 81 25.29 1.14 -0.99
CA LEU A 81 25.56 -0.29 -0.87
C LEU A 81 24.28 -1.08 -0.47
N GLY A 82 23.21 -0.37 -0.13
CA GLY A 82 21.98 -0.97 0.40
C GLY A 82 22.17 -1.57 1.79
N TYR A 83 21.08 -2.13 2.33
CA TYR A 83 21.08 -2.79 3.64
C TYR A 83 20.22 -4.03 3.58
N ASN A 84 20.59 -5.04 4.36
CA ASN A 84 19.81 -6.26 4.48
C ASN A 84 19.90 -6.84 5.89
N CYS A 85 18.90 -7.61 6.22
CA CYS A 85 18.85 -8.48 7.38
C CYS A 85 18.09 -9.73 6.99
N ASN A 86 18.75 -10.86 7.02
CA ASN A 86 18.16 -12.17 6.72
C ASN A 86 17.57 -12.34 5.29
N LEU A 87 17.77 -11.37 4.42
CA LEU A 87 17.37 -11.41 3.00
C LEU A 87 18.58 -11.17 2.10
N GLU A 88 18.56 -11.76 0.92
CA GLU A 88 19.55 -11.56 -0.13
C GLU A 88 18.89 -11.39 -1.50
N LEU A 89 19.54 -10.63 -2.38
CA LEU A 89 19.09 -10.42 -3.75
C LEU A 89 19.45 -11.64 -4.60
N VAL A 90 18.44 -12.25 -5.24
CA VAL A 90 18.63 -13.33 -6.23
C VAL A 90 18.87 -12.74 -7.61
N GLY A 91 18.01 -11.84 -8.05
CA GLY A 91 18.12 -11.17 -9.34
C GLY A 91 17.24 -9.93 -9.42
N ARG A 92 17.46 -9.13 -10.44
CA ARG A 92 16.66 -7.92 -10.68
C ARG A 92 16.52 -7.59 -12.15
N TYR A 93 15.41 -6.92 -12.49
CA TYR A 93 15.21 -6.26 -13.76
C TYR A 93 15.07 -4.75 -13.52
N GLN A 94 16.03 -3.97 -14.01
CA GLN A 94 16.11 -2.51 -13.79
C GLN A 94 15.73 -1.70 -15.04
N GLY A 95 15.36 -2.36 -16.14
CA GLY A 95 15.22 -1.81 -17.49
C GLY A 95 14.61 -0.42 -17.61
N GLU A 96 13.29 -0.32 -17.67
CA GLU A 96 12.59 0.94 -17.95
C GLU A 96 12.38 1.83 -16.70
N GLY A 97 12.80 1.34 -15.54
CA GLY A 97 12.42 1.94 -14.25
C GLY A 97 11.05 1.47 -13.80
N ALA A 98 10.58 2.00 -12.69
CA ALA A 98 9.34 1.58 -12.08
C ALA A 98 8.68 2.74 -11.33
N TYR A 99 7.36 2.66 -11.24
CA TYR A 99 6.60 3.39 -10.23
C TYR A 99 6.14 2.37 -9.20
N SER A 100 6.76 2.36 -8.03
CA SER A 100 6.63 1.24 -7.08
C SER A 100 5.20 1.07 -6.55
N GLN A 101 4.36 2.11 -6.55
CA GLN A 101 2.95 2.03 -6.18
C GLN A 101 2.11 1.20 -7.18
N ASP A 102 2.57 1.04 -8.43
CA ASP A 102 1.85 0.32 -9.48
C ASP A 102 2.09 -1.21 -9.47
N GLY A 103 2.36 -1.80 -8.33
CA GLY A 103 2.53 -3.25 -8.25
C GLY A 103 3.66 -3.67 -7.29
N PRO A 104 4.26 -4.87 -7.46
CA PRO A 104 3.91 -5.87 -8.47
C PRO A 104 2.68 -6.70 -8.12
N THR A 105 2.01 -7.17 -9.15
CA THR A 105 1.13 -8.34 -9.10
C THR A 105 1.70 -9.45 -9.97
N PHE A 106 1.23 -10.70 -9.85
CA PHE A 106 1.83 -11.81 -10.62
C PHE A 106 0.84 -12.90 -11.00
N PHE A 107 1.20 -13.64 -12.05
CA PHE A 107 0.54 -14.89 -12.45
C PHE A 107 1.60 -15.87 -12.97
N GLY A 108 1.66 -17.08 -12.39
CA GLY A 108 2.74 -18.01 -12.71
C GLY A 108 4.11 -17.37 -12.49
N ASP A 109 5.02 -17.56 -13.41
CA ASP A 109 6.36 -16.97 -13.36
C ASP A 109 6.43 -15.56 -14.00
N CYS A 110 5.31 -14.85 -14.13
CA CYS A 110 5.30 -13.49 -14.67
C CYS A 110 4.87 -12.46 -13.63
N ALA A 111 5.63 -11.38 -13.50
CA ALA A 111 5.28 -10.22 -12.70
C ALA A 111 4.82 -9.05 -13.59
N TYR A 112 3.93 -8.22 -13.05
CA TYR A 112 3.36 -7.06 -13.73
C TYR A 112 3.46 -5.85 -12.83
N TYR A 113 3.97 -4.71 -13.36
CA TYR A 113 4.00 -3.42 -12.66
C TYR A 113 4.00 -2.26 -13.64
N GLY A 114 3.53 -1.10 -13.21
CA GLY A 114 3.55 0.13 -14.01
C GLY A 114 4.93 0.78 -14.04
N THR A 115 5.25 1.45 -15.14
CA THR A 115 6.53 2.15 -15.29
C THR A 115 6.48 3.57 -14.76
N ASP A 116 5.44 4.33 -15.08
CA ASP A 116 5.09 5.65 -14.55
C ASP A 116 3.84 6.15 -15.27
N ASN A 117 3.03 6.91 -14.60
CA ASN A 117 1.81 7.47 -15.17
C ASN A 117 1.91 8.94 -15.57
N ILE A 118 3.03 9.62 -15.35
CA ILE A 118 3.05 11.10 -15.35
C ILE A 118 4.11 11.69 -16.28
N THR A 119 5.19 10.99 -16.61
CA THR A 119 6.30 11.59 -17.34
C THR A 119 6.46 11.07 -18.77
N SER A 120 6.82 11.97 -19.68
CA SER A 120 7.15 11.64 -21.08
C SER A 120 8.57 11.08 -21.25
N LEU A 121 9.24 10.69 -20.18
CA LEU A 121 10.65 10.27 -20.22
C LEU A 121 10.83 8.77 -20.47
N GLN A 122 9.76 7.98 -20.45
CA GLN A 122 9.79 6.54 -20.65
C GLN A 122 10.07 6.17 -22.09
N GLN A 123 10.86 5.13 -22.31
CA GLN A 123 10.98 4.49 -23.62
C GLN A 123 9.75 3.61 -23.93
N HIS A 124 9.25 2.91 -22.92
CA HIS A 124 8.05 2.10 -22.99
C HIS A 124 7.07 2.53 -21.91
N HIS A 125 5.87 2.88 -22.33
CA HIS A 125 4.79 3.28 -21.42
C HIS A 125 4.00 2.05 -20.96
N GLY A 126 3.28 2.21 -19.86
CA GLY A 126 2.31 1.23 -19.42
C GLY A 126 2.88 0.20 -18.47
N VAL A 127 2.34 -1.01 -18.54
CA VAL A 127 2.68 -2.11 -17.64
C VAL A 127 3.80 -2.96 -18.23
N VAL A 128 4.88 -3.11 -17.49
CA VAL A 128 5.95 -4.07 -17.81
C VAL A 128 5.51 -5.46 -17.40
N VAL A 129 5.72 -6.43 -18.28
CA VAL A 129 5.60 -7.86 -18.01
C VAL A 129 7.01 -8.44 -17.85
N VAL A 130 7.33 -8.93 -16.68
CA VAL A 130 8.65 -9.53 -16.39
C VAL A 130 8.50 -11.05 -16.32
N ASP A 131 9.25 -11.76 -17.17
CA ASP A 131 9.45 -13.21 -17.08
C ASP A 131 10.47 -13.50 -15.96
N VAL A 132 10.03 -14.21 -14.93
CA VAL A 132 10.81 -14.58 -13.75
C VAL A 132 11.03 -16.10 -13.69
N SER A 133 10.91 -16.80 -14.83
CA SER A 133 11.20 -18.24 -14.91
C SER A 133 12.66 -18.56 -14.55
N ASP A 134 13.58 -17.64 -14.83
CA ASP A 134 14.93 -17.61 -14.25
C ASP A 134 14.99 -16.46 -13.23
N PRO A 135 14.92 -16.73 -11.92
CA PRO A 135 14.92 -15.70 -10.90
C PRO A 135 16.23 -14.92 -10.78
N GLN A 136 17.34 -15.49 -11.27
CA GLN A 136 18.64 -14.83 -11.28
C GLN A 136 18.75 -13.80 -12.42
N HIS A 137 17.99 -14.00 -13.50
CA HIS A 137 18.00 -13.14 -14.68
C HIS A 137 16.58 -12.78 -15.15
N PRO A 138 15.77 -12.11 -14.31
CA PRO A 138 14.43 -11.69 -14.73
C PRO A 138 14.52 -10.72 -15.90
N GLN A 139 13.61 -10.85 -16.89
CA GLN A 139 13.65 -10.08 -18.12
C GLN A 139 12.27 -9.59 -18.52
N ALA A 140 12.18 -8.37 -19.09
CA ALA A 140 10.94 -7.93 -19.70
C ALA A 140 10.61 -8.81 -20.91
N SER A 141 9.37 -9.31 -20.95
CA SER A 141 8.82 -10.07 -22.07
C SER A 141 7.87 -9.26 -22.93
N ALA A 142 7.16 -8.31 -22.35
CA ALA A 142 6.23 -7.42 -23.04
C ALA A 142 6.04 -6.10 -22.28
N PHE A 143 5.45 -5.14 -22.99
CA PHE A 143 4.94 -3.88 -22.43
C PHE A 143 3.49 -3.75 -22.86
N VAL A 144 2.59 -3.57 -21.90
CA VAL A 144 1.14 -3.50 -22.16
C VAL A 144 0.73 -2.04 -22.08
N ASP A 145 0.46 -1.45 -23.25
CA ASP A 145 0.14 -0.02 -23.41
C ASP A 145 -1.09 0.22 -24.32
N ASP A 146 -1.79 -0.85 -24.69
CA ASP A 146 -2.89 -0.83 -25.65
C ASP A 146 -4.25 -0.43 -25.05
N SER A 147 -4.28 -0.02 -23.78
CA SER A 147 -5.46 0.55 -23.13
C SER A 147 -5.09 1.71 -22.20
N ALA A 148 -6.02 2.66 -22.04
CA ALA A 148 -5.83 3.80 -21.15
C ALA A 148 -5.59 3.37 -19.68
N ALA A 149 -6.17 2.26 -19.26
CA ALA A 149 -5.98 1.70 -17.93
C ALA A 149 -4.55 1.20 -17.72
N MET A 150 -3.95 0.54 -18.70
CA MET A 150 -2.58 0.03 -18.60
C MET A 150 -1.52 1.12 -18.76
N LEU A 151 -1.86 2.26 -19.38
CA LEU A 151 -0.95 3.41 -19.43
C LEU A 151 -0.78 4.11 -18.08
N ALA A 152 -1.75 3.97 -17.18
CA ALA A 152 -1.71 4.57 -15.86
C ALA A 152 -2.51 3.71 -14.87
N PRO A 153 -2.03 2.52 -14.53
CA PRO A 153 -2.79 1.56 -13.72
C PRO A 153 -2.84 1.94 -12.24
N HIS A 154 -1.82 2.65 -11.76
CA HIS A 154 -1.62 2.98 -10.36
C HIS A 154 -1.90 1.74 -9.46
N GLU A 155 -2.42 1.91 -8.30
CA GLU A 155 -2.64 0.85 -7.30
C GLU A 155 -3.79 -0.13 -7.65
N SER A 156 -4.48 0.09 -8.77
CA SER A 156 -5.56 -0.79 -9.22
C SER A 156 -5.11 -2.01 -10.04
N LEU A 157 -3.80 -2.14 -10.33
CA LEU A 157 -3.26 -3.27 -11.09
C LEU A 157 -3.31 -4.57 -10.27
N LYS A 158 -4.23 -5.48 -10.59
CA LYS A 158 -4.46 -6.71 -9.83
C LYS A 158 -4.61 -7.93 -10.73
N VAL A 159 -4.14 -9.08 -10.23
CA VAL A 159 -4.38 -10.40 -10.84
C VAL A 159 -5.37 -11.20 -10.00
N HIS A 160 -6.35 -11.82 -10.65
CA HIS A 160 -7.15 -12.89 -10.07
C HIS A 160 -6.65 -14.25 -10.57
N ALA A 161 -5.81 -14.91 -9.78
CA ALA A 161 -5.08 -16.10 -10.21
C ALA A 161 -5.99 -17.27 -10.66
N GLN A 162 -7.08 -17.55 -9.95
CA GLN A 162 -7.98 -18.66 -10.30
C GLN A 162 -8.67 -18.47 -11.67
N ARG A 163 -8.84 -17.23 -12.13
CA ARG A 163 -9.46 -16.91 -13.42
C ARG A 163 -8.44 -16.52 -14.50
N GLY A 164 -7.16 -16.38 -14.14
CA GLY A 164 -6.12 -15.92 -15.07
C GLY A 164 -6.42 -14.52 -15.63
N LEU A 165 -6.97 -13.62 -14.82
CA LEU A 165 -7.31 -12.27 -15.24
C LEU A 165 -6.36 -11.25 -14.62
N LEU A 166 -5.85 -10.35 -15.46
CA LEU A 166 -5.16 -9.12 -15.06
C LEU A 166 -6.08 -7.94 -15.37
N VAL A 167 -6.29 -7.04 -14.41
CA VAL A 167 -7.12 -5.85 -14.58
C VAL A 167 -6.42 -4.60 -14.07
N ALA A 168 -6.84 -3.45 -14.61
CA ALA A 168 -6.51 -2.14 -14.07
C ALA A 168 -7.64 -1.14 -14.31
N GLY A 169 -7.79 -0.17 -13.41
CA GLY A 169 -8.48 1.10 -13.65
C GLY A 169 -7.48 2.18 -14.05
N GLN A 170 -7.91 3.14 -14.85
CA GLN A 170 -7.08 4.27 -15.22
C GLN A 170 -6.99 5.28 -14.05
N PHE A 171 -5.80 5.53 -13.54
CA PHE A 171 -5.59 6.58 -12.54
C PHE A 171 -6.01 7.95 -13.08
N ASN A 172 -6.82 8.66 -12.30
CA ASN A 172 -7.41 9.95 -12.69
C ASN A 172 -8.15 9.94 -14.04
N GLY A 173 -8.62 8.79 -14.50
CA GLY A 173 -9.33 8.65 -15.76
C GLY A 173 -10.47 7.64 -15.70
N PRO A 174 -11.32 7.58 -16.76
CA PRO A 174 -12.50 6.74 -16.76
C PRO A 174 -12.26 5.32 -17.29
N GLY A 175 -11.03 4.98 -17.68
CA GLY A 175 -10.71 3.71 -18.31
C GLY A 175 -10.68 2.55 -17.32
N PHE A 176 -11.12 1.37 -17.77
CA PHE A 176 -10.93 0.10 -17.08
C PHE A 176 -10.68 -0.98 -18.14
N ALA A 177 -9.72 -1.87 -17.89
CA ALA A 177 -9.34 -2.91 -18.83
C ALA A 177 -9.16 -4.28 -18.16
N VAL A 178 -9.44 -5.33 -18.93
CA VAL A 178 -9.36 -6.73 -18.51
C VAL A 178 -8.52 -7.50 -19.53
N TYR A 179 -7.53 -8.21 -19.05
CA TYR A 179 -6.65 -9.07 -19.86
C TYR A 179 -6.70 -10.51 -19.38
N ASP A 180 -6.50 -11.42 -20.30
CA ASP A 180 -6.31 -12.85 -20.04
C ASP A 180 -4.80 -13.14 -20.00
N VAL A 181 -4.34 -13.70 -18.90
CA VAL A 181 -2.95 -14.11 -18.68
C VAL A 181 -2.82 -15.63 -18.50
N SER A 182 -3.92 -16.38 -18.66
CA SER A 182 -3.98 -17.80 -18.34
C SER A 182 -3.25 -18.70 -19.35
N ALA A 183 -3.26 -18.33 -20.64
CA ALA A 183 -2.64 -19.12 -21.69
C ALA A 183 -1.13 -18.87 -21.80
N ASP A 184 -0.72 -17.63 -21.71
CA ASP A 184 0.68 -17.18 -21.72
C ASP A 184 0.80 -15.90 -20.88
N CYS A 185 1.36 -16.04 -19.71
CA CYS A 185 1.51 -14.92 -18.79
C CYS A 185 2.47 -13.83 -19.29
N ARG A 186 3.36 -14.17 -20.25
CA ARG A 186 4.32 -13.25 -20.86
C ARG A 186 3.70 -12.29 -21.86
N HIS A 187 2.51 -12.64 -22.40
CA HIS A 187 1.83 -11.87 -23.42
C HIS A 187 0.34 -11.73 -23.08
N PRO A 188 -0.02 -10.83 -22.15
CA PRO A 188 -1.41 -10.58 -21.77
C PRO A 188 -2.29 -10.24 -22.97
N VAL A 189 -3.47 -10.87 -23.06
CA VAL A 189 -4.40 -10.69 -24.15
C VAL A 189 -5.59 -9.84 -23.71
N LEU A 190 -5.78 -8.67 -24.33
CA LEU A 190 -6.90 -7.78 -24.04
C LEU A 190 -8.25 -8.50 -24.30
N LYS A 191 -9.10 -8.58 -23.28
CA LYS A 191 -10.47 -9.13 -23.38
C LYS A 191 -11.50 -8.04 -23.54
N SER A 192 -11.40 -6.98 -22.75
CA SER A 192 -12.28 -5.82 -22.85
C SER A 192 -11.59 -4.57 -22.31
N SER A 193 -11.91 -3.42 -22.91
CA SER A 193 -11.57 -2.10 -22.42
C SER A 193 -12.84 -1.25 -22.45
N ILE A 194 -13.18 -0.66 -21.32
CA ILE A 194 -14.42 0.12 -21.16
C ILE A 194 -14.10 1.51 -20.63
N VAL A 195 -15.00 2.45 -20.92
CA VAL A 195 -14.99 3.81 -20.36
C VAL A 195 -16.15 3.92 -19.39
N MET A 196 -15.88 4.22 -18.14
CA MET A 196 -16.86 4.37 -17.09
C MET A 196 -17.19 5.84 -16.88
N ASN A 197 -18.48 6.18 -16.90
CA ASN A 197 -18.90 7.57 -16.76
C ASN A 197 -18.64 8.09 -15.34
N GLY A 198 -17.80 9.10 -15.23
CA GLY A 198 -17.47 9.77 -13.97
C GLY A 198 -16.51 9.00 -13.05
N SER A 199 -15.94 7.92 -13.52
CA SER A 199 -14.89 7.21 -12.78
C SER A 199 -13.55 7.93 -12.92
N PHE A 200 -12.81 7.98 -11.82
CA PHE A 200 -11.41 8.38 -11.77
C PHE A 200 -10.70 7.29 -10.97
N GLY A 201 -10.35 6.19 -11.62
CA GLY A 201 -9.73 5.04 -11.00
C GLY A 201 -8.57 5.45 -10.08
N HIS A 202 -8.47 4.82 -8.94
CA HIS A 202 -7.37 4.97 -8.01
C HIS A 202 -6.90 3.57 -7.62
N GLU A 203 -7.61 2.91 -6.75
CA GLU A 203 -7.35 1.56 -6.32
C GLU A 203 -8.52 0.62 -6.60
N GLY A 204 -8.38 -0.62 -6.23
CA GLY A 204 -9.46 -1.57 -6.26
C GLY A 204 -9.00 -3.01 -6.09
N ASN A 205 -9.96 -3.87 -5.75
CA ASN A 205 -9.72 -5.30 -5.61
C ASN A 205 -10.85 -6.14 -6.17
N PHE A 206 -10.51 -7.39 -6.47
CA PHE A 206 -11.48 -8.40 -6.86
C PHE A 206 -12.32 -8.85 -5.66
N ALA A 207 -13.59 -9.14 -5.91
CA ALA A 207 -14.30 -10.10 -5.07
C ALA A 207 -13.59 -11.47 -5.13
N PRO A 208 -13.67 -12.30 -4.06
CA PRO A 208 -12.97 -13.58 -3.99
C PRO A 208 -13.29 -14.56 -5.12
N ASP A 209 -14.48 -14.45 -5.73
CA ASP A 209 -14.89 -15.26 -6.89
C ASP A 209 -14.40 -14.69 -8.25
N GLY A 210 -13.80 -13.50 -8.23
CA GLY A 210 -13.33 -12.78 -9.41
C GLY A 210 -14.44 -12.28 -10.34
N MET A 211 -15.72 -12.35 -9.92
CA MET A 211 -16.86 -11.93 -10.74
C MET A 211 -17.17 -10.45 -10.63
N THR A 212 -16.60 -9.77 -9.65
CA THR A 212 -16.75 -8.32 -9.46
C THR A 212 -15.38 -7.74 -9.12
N PHE A 213 -15.08 -6.59 -9.69
CA PHE A 213 -13.97 -5.74 -9.28
C PHE A 213 -14.53 -4.45 -8.69
N TYR A 214 -14.08 -4.09 -7.49
CA TYR A 214 -14.50 -2.89 -6.80
C TYR A 214 -13.42 -1.82 -6.96
N LEU A 215 -13.61 -0.93 -7.93
CA LEU A 215 -12.70 0.19 -8.17
C LEU A 215 -13.06 1.36 -7.27
N THR A 216 -12.07 2.01 -6.70
CA THR A 216 -12.24 3.16 -5.81
C THR A 216 -11.89 4.46 -6.47
N GLN A 217 -12.32 5.55 -5.86
CA GLN A 217 -11.96 6.92 -6.24
C GLN A 217 -11.70 7.73 -4.98
N THR A 218 -10.52 8.34 -4.91
CA THR A 218 -10.14 9.24 -3.80
C THR A 218 -10.34 10.71 -4.14
N ASN A 219 -11.19 11.05 -5.11
CA ASN A 219 -11.27 12.43 -5.60
C ASN A 219 -11.68 13.42 -4.51
N ARG A 220 -10.84 14.44 -4.34
CA ARG A 220 -10.96 15.48 -3.33
C ARG A 220 -12.22 16.31 -3.58
N GLY A 221 -13.11 16.39 -2.61
CA GLY A 221 -14.21 17.35 -2.59
C GLY A 221 -15.60 16.86 -2.99
N ILE A 222 -15.80 15.62 -3.45
CA ILE A 222 -17.11 15.14 -3.92
C ILE A 222 -17.60 13.90 -3.15
N GLY A 223 -16.96 13.51 -2.04
CA GLY A 223 -17.22 12.21 -1.40
C GLY A 223 -16.73 11.04 -2.25
N GLY A 224 -16.18 10.02 -1.62
CA GLY A 224 -15.66 8.84 -2.34
C GLY A 224 -16.77 8.08 -3.05
N PHE A 225 -16.42 7.53 -4.21
CA PHE A 225 -17.28 6.62 -4.94
C PHE A 225 -16.66 5.23 -4.98
N LEU A 226 -17.49 4.24 -4.89
CA LEU A 226 -17.14 2.87 -5.24
C LEU A 226 -17.77 2.56 -6.60
N TYR A 227 -16.95 2.06 -7.54
CA TYR A 227 -17.37 1.70 -8.89
C TYR A 227 -17.21 0.19 -9.08
N PRO A 228 -18.24 -0.61 -8.77
CA PRO A 228 -18.17 -2.04 -9.03
C PRO A 228 -18.28 -2.31 -10.53
N VAL A 229 -17.43 -3.23 -11.02
CA VAL A 229 -17.41 -3.71 -12.41
C VAL A 229 -17.77 -5.18 -12.42
N ASP A 230 -18.79 -5.55 -13.21
CA ASP A 230 -19.17 -6.93 -13.44
C ASP A 230 -18.20 -7.60 -14.42
N LEU A 231 -17.51 -8.62 -13.96
CA LEU A 231 -16.53 -9.44 -14.68
C LEU A 231 -17.01 -10.87 -14.89
N SER A 232 -18.32 -11.14 -14.77
CA SER A 232 -18.90 -12.48 -15.03
C SER A 232 -18.53 -12.97 -16.44
N ASP A 233 -18.54 -12.06 -17.41
CA ASP A 233 -17.98 -12.25 -18.75
C ASP A 233 -16.81 -11.26 -18.98
N PRO A 234 -15.54 -11.71 -18.88
CA PRO A 234 -14.39 -10.83 -19.05
C PRO A 234 -14.29 -10.15 -20.42
N ALA A 235 -14.89 -10.74 -21.46
CA ALA A 235 -14.93 -10.15 -22.80
C ALA A 235 -15.96 -9.03 -22.94
N ASN A 236 -16.89 -8.95 -21.99
CA ASN A 236 -17.97 -7.97 -21.96
C ASN A 236 -18.10 -7.37 -20.53
N ALA A 237 -17.00 -6.89 -19.96
CA ALA A 237 -17.01 -6.22 -18.68
C ALA A 237 -18.02 -5.07 -18.66
N LYS A 238 -18.74 -4.89 -17.55
CA LYS A 238 -19.81 -3.90 -17.45
C LYS A 238 -19.73 -3.14 -16.14
N PRO A 239 -19.79 -1.79 -16.15
CA PRO A 239 -19.95 -1.04 -14.93
C PRO A 239 -21.31 -1.37 -14.29
N LEU A 240 -21.33 -1.60 -12.98
CA LEU A 240 -22.53 -1.63 -12.16
C LEU A 240 -22.84 -0.21 -11.68
N PRO A 241 -24.06 0.05 -11.14
CA PRO A 241 -24.37 1.35 -10.57
C PRO A 241 -23.33 1.76 -9.54
N PRO A 242 -22.74 2.96 -9.62
CA PRO A 242 -21.76 3.41 -8.64
C PRO A 242 -22.45 3.66 -7.29
N TRP A 243 -21.70 3.46 -6.21
CA TRP A 243 -22.13 3.83 -4.87
C TRP A 243 -21.38 5.05 -4.39
N GLN A 244 -22.09 6.06 -3.93
CA GLN A 244 -21.50 7.26 -3.34
C GLN A 244 -21.56 7.17 -1.82
N PHE A 245 -20.43 7.33 -1.18
CA PHE A 245 -20.34 7.48 0.26
C PHE A 245 -20.89 8.85 0.66
N LEU A 246 -22.14 8.90 1.10
CA LEU A 246 -22.78 10.16 1.50
C LEU A 246 -22.38 10.51 2.93
N GLY A 247 -21.58 11.57 3.05
CA GLY A 247 -21.29 12.24 4.32
C GLY A 247 -20.10 11.75 5.13
N ASP A 248 -19.64 10.51 4.92
CA ASP A 248 -18.66 9.91 5.82
C ASP A 248 -17.40 9.42 5.15
N GLY A 249 -17.10 9.82 3.93
CA GLY A 249 -15.83 9.43 3.50
C GLY A 249 -15.66 8.87 2.12
N ARG A 250 -14.45 8.46 1.94
CA ARG A 250 -13.85 7.97 0.73
C ARG A 250 -13.47 6.52 0.99
N SER A 251 -13.40 5.74 -0.04
CA SER A 251 -12.72 4.47 0.02
C SER A 251 -11.38 4.65 -0.69
N HIS A 252 -10.29 4.41 0.00
CA HIS A 252 -8.98 4.35 -0.61
C HIS A 252 -8.79 2.95 -1.18
N GLU A 253 -8.26 2.02 -0.43
CA GLU A 253 -8.28 0.63 -0.84
C GLU A 253 -9.44 -0.13 -0.18
N ASN A 254 -9.93 -1.16 -0.84
CA ASN A 254 -10.97 -2.02 -0.29
C ASN A 254 -10.63 -3.50 -0.53
N TRP A 255 -11.03 -4.34 0.43
CA TRP A 255 -10.88 -5.78 0.34
C TRP A 255 -12.19 -6.47 0.70
N LEU A 256 -12.61 -7.44 -0.11
CA LEU A 256 -13.69 -8.35 0.29
C LEU A 256 -13.11 -9.51 1.09
N ASN A 257 -13.83 -9.88 2.15
CA ASN A 257 -13.42 -11.04 2.91
C ASN A 257 -13.47 -12.31 2.06
N PRO A 258 -12.51 -13.22 2.21
CA PRO A 258 -12.52 -14.52 1.56
C PRO A 258 -13.73 -15.37 2.01
N LYS A 259 -14.06 -16.33 1.21
CA LYS A 259 -15.11 -17.33 1.49
C LYS A 259 -15.07 -17.90 2.91
N ASP A 260 -13.86 -18.12 3.41
CA ASP A 260 -13.63 -18.81 4.67
C ASP A 260 -14.02 -17.98 5.90
N PHE A 261 -14.13 -16.65 5.76
CA PHE A 261 -14.61 -15.79 6.84
C PHE A 261 -16.14 -15.79 6.97
N VAL A 262 -16.85 -16.16 5.91
CA VAL A 262 -18.31 -16.22 5.89
C VAL A 262 -18.73 -17.60 5.37
N PRO A 263 -18.76 -18.63 6.22
CA PRO A 263 -19.10 -19.97 5.80
C PRO A 263 -20.45 -20.03 5.09
N GLY A 264 -20.50 -20.74 3.97
CA GLY A 264 -21.72 -20.93 3.19
C GLY A 264 -22.01 -19.85 2.14
N LEU A 265 -21.23 -18.79 2.04
CA LEU A 265 -21.34 -17.81 0.95
C LEU A 265 -20.44 -18.19 -0.21
N ALA A 266 -20.99 -18.16 -1.42
CA ALA A 266 -20.23 -18.45 -2.66
C ALA A 266 -19.26 -17.33 -3.02
N ALA A 267 -19.57 -16.11 -2.59
CA ALA A 267 -18.73 -14.91 -2.75
C ALA A 267 -18.70 -14.13 -1.44
N GLY A 268 -17.61 -13.45 -1.13
CA GLY A 268 -17.57 -12.56 0.01
C GLY A 268 -18.62 -11.44 -0.12
N THR A 269 -19.25 -11.08 0.96
CA THR A 269 -20.24 -9.98 0.99
C THR A 269 -19.82 -8.86 1.92
N ARG A 270 -18.69 -9.03 2.61
CA ARG A 270 -18.12 -8.00 3.47
C ARG A 270 -17.01 -7.28 2.73
N LEU A 271 -17.14 -5.98 2.60
CA LEU A 271 -16.10 -5.09 2.11
C LEU A 271 -15.48 -4.37 3.30
N TYR A 272 -14.19 -4.47 3.42
CA TYR A 272 -13.39 -3.71 4.38
C TYR A 272 -12.74 -2.56 3.62
N ALA A 273 -13.17 -1.34 3.91
CA ALA A 273 -12.73 -0.15 3.22
C ALA A 273 -11.81 0.68 4.10
N GLY A 274 -10.63 1.04 3.60
CA GLY A 274 -9.79 2.08 4.17
C GLY A 274 -10.42 3.44 3.86
N GLN A 275 -10.79 4.18 4.90
CA GLN A 275 -11.28 5.54 4.75
C GLN A 275 -10.15 6.51 5.06
N PRO A 276 -9.54 7.16 4.04
CA PRO A 276 -8.50 8.14 4.30
C PRO A 276 -9.08 9.41 4.91
N GLY A 277 -8.41 9.97 5.90
CA GLY A 277 -8.58 11.35 6.31
C GLY A 277 -8.25 12.29 5.14
N GLU A 278 -8.54 13.57 5.26
CA GLU A 278 -8.23 14.49 4.15
C GLU A 278 -6.73 14.81 4.06
N PHE A 279 -6.17 14.72 2.86
CA PHE A 279 -4.88 15.34 2.56
C PHE A 279 -4.89 16.83 2.84
N GLY A 280 -4.10 17.26 3.80
CA GLY A 280 -4.07 18.60 4.37
C GLY A 280 -3.45 19.68 3.50
N ASN A 281 -3.78 19.77 2.21
CA ASN A 281 -3.33 20.91 1.39
C ASN A 281 -4.13 22.20 1.63
N THR A 282 -5.18 22.18 2.43
CA THR A 282 -6.04 23.34 2.68
C THR A 282 -6.20 23.72 4.15
N GLY A 283 -5.50 23.05 5.06
CA GLY A 283 -5.54 23.37 6.49
C GLY A 283 -6.84 22.98 7.21
N SER A 284 -7.68 22.16 6.62
CA SER A 284 -8.87 21.62 7.26
C SER A 284 -8.83 20.10 7.18
N SER A 285 -8.64 19.42 8.31
CA SER A 285 -8.91 17.99 8.39
C SER A 285 -10.40 17.79 8.21
N ILE A 286 -10.82 17.11 7.18
CA ILE A 286 -12.22 16.86 6.93
C ILE A 286 -12.40 15.36 6.84
N GLY A 287 -12.90 14.78 7.88
CA GLY A 287 -13.29 13.40 7.93
C GLY A 287 -12.39 12.55 8.81
N PRO A 288 -12.96 11.53 9.39
CA PRO A 288 -12.25 10.54 10.19
C PRO A 288 -11.43 9.60 9.31
N ASP A 289 -10.29 9.17 9.82
CA ASP A 289 -9.39 8.19 9.22
C ASP A 289 -9.62 6.82 9.83
N GLY A 290 -9.71 5.76 9.02
CA GLY A 290 -9.90 4.43 9.60
C GLY A 290 -10.56 3.39 8.72
N LEU A 291 -11.18 2.43 9.40
CA LEU A 291 -11.89 1.28 8.81
C LEU A 291 -13.40 1.54 8.72
N VAL A 292 -13.98 1.20 7.58
CA VAL A 292 -15.43 1.04 7.42
C VAL A 292 -15.72 -0.39 6.97
N ILE A 293 -16.59 -1.10 7.71
CA ILE A 293 -17.06 -2.45 7.35
C ILE A 293 -18.43 -2.34 6.70
N GLU A 294 -18.57 -2.94 5.51
CA GLU A 294 -19.72 -2.78 4.64
C GLU A 294 -20.29 -4.11 4.17
N ASP A 295 -21.62 -4.19 4.07
CA ASP A 295 -22.34 -5.27 3.39
C ASP A 295 -22.59 -4.88 1.93
N VAL A 296 -21.93 -5.58 1.00
CA VAL A 296 -22.04 -5.39 -0.45
C VAL A 296 -22.83 -6.52 -1.12
N SER A 297 -23.63 -7.26 -0.35
CA SER A 297 -24.37 -8.44 -0.84
C SER A 297 -25.28 -8.14 -2.02
N ASP A 298 -25.88 -6.94 -2.08
CA ASP A 298 -26.72 -6.56 -3.21
C ASP A 298 -25.95 -6.52 -4.54
N TYR A 299 -24.69 -6.06 -4.51
CA TYR A 299 -23.81 -6.07 -5.68
C TYR A 299 -23.33 -7.47 -6.02
N GLN A 300 -22.90 -8.24 -5.04
CA GLN A 300 -22.41 -9.61 -5.25
C GLN A 300 -23.48 -10.53 -5.82
N PHE A 301 -24.73 -10.36 -5.40
CA PHE A 301 -25.88 -11.14 -5.91
C PHE A 301 -26.62 -10.47 -7.07
N ARG A 302 -26.07 -9.38 -7.65
CA ARG A 302 -26.69 -8.67 -8.78
C ARG A 302 -28.14 -8.30 -8.55
N ARG A 303 -28.47 -7.85 -7.32
CA ARG A 303 -29.84 -7.42 -6.98
C ARG A 303 -30.22 -6.14 -7.73
N PRO A 304 -31.49 -5.94 -8.07
CA PRO A 304 -31.95 -4.67 -8.63
C PRO A 304 -31.75 -3.52 -7.62
N ASN A 305 -31.27 -2.37 -8.10
CA ASN A 305 -30.99 -1.18 -7.28
C ASN A 305 -30.10 -1.50 -6.07
N PRO A 306 -28.89 -2.02 -6.28
CA PRO A 306 -28.05 -2.49 -5.21
C PRO A 306 -27.69 -1.36 -4.24
N GLN A 307 -27.62 -1.68 -2.97
CA GLN A 307 -27.27 -0.76 -1.88
C GLN A 307 -26.11 -1.34 -1.08
N ILE A 308 -25.25 -0.47 -0.56
CA ILE A 308 -24.27 -0.80 0.46
C ILE A 308 -24.82 -0.44 1.83
N ARG A 309 -24.64 -1.32 2.81
CA ARG A 309 -25.05 -1.10 4.19
C ARG A 309 -23.83 -1.09 5.09
N ILE A 310 -23.60 0.01 5.80
CA ILE A 310 -22.53 0.11 6.78
C ILE A 310 -22.88 -0.78 7.97
N ILE A 311 -21.95 -1.66 8.36
CA ILE A 311 -22.05 -2.53 9.52
C ILE A 311 -21.44 -1.84 10.74
N SER A 312 -20.21 -1.35 10.60
CA SER A 312 -19.49 -0.65 11.66
C SER A 312 -18.40 0.26 11.10
N LYS A 313 -17.85 1.09 11.99
CA LYS A 313 -16.72 1.98 11.71
C LYS A 313 -15.75 1.94 12.89
N LEU A 314 -14.48 1.96 12.60
CA LEU A 314 -13.41 2.11 13.59
C LEU A 314 -12.46 3.19 13.09
N PHE A 315 -12.46 4.34 13.75
CA PHE A 315 -11.61 5.46 13.39
C PHE A 315 -10.52 5.69 14.43
N TRP A 316 -9.40 6.23 13.98
CA TRP A 316 -8.24 6.55 14.80
C TRP A 316 -7.72 7.96 14.54
N ALA A 317 -6.97 8.52 15.49
CA ALA A 317 -6.54 9.92 15.46
C ALA A 317 -5.03 10.10 15.24
N ASP A 318 -4.26 9.02 15.29
CA ASP A 318 -2.80 9.07 15.24
C ASP A 318 -2.22 8.82 13.83
N GLN A 319 -3.06 8.54 12.86
CA GLN A 319 -2.73 8.41 11.44
C GLN A 319 -3.66 9.28 10.60
N GLY A 320 -3.51 9.32 9.30
CA GLY A 320 -4.26 10.28 8.49
C GLY A 320 -4.58 9.86 7.06
N GLN A 321 -4.17 8.67 6.64
CA GLN A 321 -4.48 8.16 5.31
C GLN A 321 -4.54 6.64 5.32
N ALA A 322 -5.60 6.14 5.96
CA ALA A 322 -5.89 4.70 5.96
C ALA A 322 -6.02 4.18 4.53
N GLU A 323 -5.34 3.10 4.27
CA GLU A 323 -5.20 2.59 2.94
C GLU A 323 -5.70 1.15 2.85
N GLU A 324 -4.85 0.17 3.03
CA GLU A 324 -5.19 -1.24 2.93
C GLU A 324 -5.96 -1.74 4.16
N MET A 325 -6.95 -2.61 3.93
CA MET A 325 -7.68 -3.34 4.97
C MET A 325 -7.71 -4.83 4.62
N LEU A 326 -6.54 -5.45 4.62
CA LEU A 326 -6.31 -6.81 4.16
C LEU A 326 -6.87 -7.85 5.14
N PRO A 327 -7.87 -8.67 4.77
CA PRO A 327 -8.38 -9.72 5.64
C PRO A 327 -7.46 -10.94 5.67
N VAL A 328 -7.17 -11.41 6.88
CA VAL A 328 -6.36 -12.61 7.12
C VAL A 328 -6.94 -13.46 8.26
N THR A 329 -6.55 -14.73 8.34
CA THR A 329 -6.69 -15.49 9.59
C THR A 329 -5.33 -15.82 10.18
N ILE A 330 -5.21 -15.77 11.50
CA ILE A 330 -4.04 -16.25 12.24
C ILE A 330 -4.55 -17.30 13.24
N LYS A 331 -4.08 -18.53 13.12
CA LYS A 331 -4.57 -19.66 13.95
C LYS A 331 -6.10 -19.81 13.93
N GLY A 332 -6.70 -19.57 12.76
CA GLY A 332 -8.15 -19.67 12.54
C GLY A 332 -8.98 -18.49 13.07
N HIS A 333 -8.38 -17.48 13.69
CA HIS A 333 -9.07 -16.28 14.15
C HIS A 333 -8.96 -15.16 13.10
N PRO A 334 -10.05 -14.42 12.80
CA PRO A 334 -10.06 -13.40 11.75
C PRO A 334 -9.50 -12.07 12.22
N TYR A 335 -8.62 -11.49 11.39
CA TYR A 335 -8.04 -10.17 11.58
C TYR A 335 -8.04 -9.38 10.28
N LEU A 336 -7.88 -8.07 10.38
CA LEU A 336 -7.47 -7.20 9.28
C LEU A 336 -6.06 -6.68 9.54
N ILE A 337 -5.29 -6.58 8.48
CA ILE A 337 -4.04 -5.82 8.47
C ILE A 337 -4.36 -4.49 7.78
N SER A 338 -4.37 -3.41 8.55
CA SER A 338 -4.49 -2.07 7.97
C SER A 338 -3.11 -1.52 7.64
N SER A 339 -3.05 -0.60 6.70
CA SER A 339 -1.88 0.23 6.43
C SER A 339 -2.27 1.71 6.37
N ASP A 340 -1.28 2.59 6.35
CA ASP A 340 -1.51 4.05 6.29
C ASP A 340 -0.36 4.72 5.53
N GLU A 341 -0.68 5.42 4.46
CA GLU A 341 0.30 6.01 3.54
C GLU A 341 0.99 7.25 4.11
N ALA A 342 0.33 8.03 4.96
CA ALA A 342 0.82 9.36 5.33
C ALA A 342 1.02 9.58 6.84
N GLY A 343 0.48 8.73 7.69
CA GLY A 343 0.51 8.94 9.14
C GLY A 343 -0.12 10.27 9.57
N GLY A 344 0.28 10.79 10.71
CA GLY A 344 -0.20 12.08 11.19
C GLY A 344 0.16 13.27 10.28
N ALA A 345 1.06 13.09 9.32
CA ALA A 345 1.39 14.08 8.31
C ALA A 345 0.29 14.29 7.28
N GLY A 346 -0.58 13.31 7.06
CA GLY A 346 -1.79 13.45 6.25
C GLY A 346 -2.80 14.44 6.83
N GLY A 347 -2.69 14.75 8.12
CA GLY A 347 -3.47 15.77 8.79
C GLY A 347 -2.95 17.19 8.59
N VAL A 348 -3.61 18.15 9.25
CA VAL A 348 -3.27 19.57 9.16
C VAL A 348 -1.86 19.85 9.69
N GLY A 349 -1.04 20.50 8.88
CA GLY A 349 0.26 21.04 9.24
C GLY A 349 1.47 20.10 9.03
N GLY A 350 1.26 18.93 8.42
CA GLY A 350 2.36 18.05 8.05
C GLY A 350 3.09 17.41 9.23
N TRP A 351 4.27 16.86 8.98
CA TRP A 351 5.06 16.09 9.97
C TRP A 351 5.35 16.84 11.29
N ALA A 352 5.76 18.10 11.19
CA ALA A 352 6.05 18.88 12.38
C ALA A 352 4.83 19.07 13.28
N ALA A 353 3.67 19.25 12.70
CA ALA A 353 2.41 19.35 13.43
C ALA A 353 1.99 17.99 14.02
N ALA A 354 2.20 16.89 13.29
CA ALA A 354 1.98 15.54 13.81
C ALA A 354 2.85 15.29 15.06
N CYS A 355 4.13 15.55 14.95
CA CYS A 355 5.07 15.43 16.07
C CYS A 355 4.69 16.31 17.27
N ALA A 356 4.26 17.55 17.02
CA ALA A 356 3.84 18.47 18.08
C ALA A 356 2.57 17.99 18.82
N ARG A 357 1.74 17.18 18.17
CA ARG A 357 0.57 16.54 18.79
C ARG A 357 0.90 15.23 19.50
N GLY A 358 2.12 14.73 19.39
CA GLY A 358 2.51 13.41 19.88
C GLY A 358 2.02 12.26 19.01
N ALA A 359 1.62 12.55 17.76
CA ALA A 359 1.29 11.54 16.75
C ALA A 359 2.55 11.13 15.96
N SER A 360 2.53 9.94 15.35
CA SER A 360 3.56 9.55 14.41
C SER A 360 3.57 10.49 13.20
N ALA A 361 4.76 10.84 12.74
CA ALA A 361 4.92 11.59 11.48
C ALA A 361 4.54 10.73 10.27
N PHE A 362 4.74 9.40 10.36
CA PHE A 362 4.60 8.45 9.26
C PHE A 362 3.59 7.37 9.61
N GLY A 363 2.89 6.84 8.60
CA GLY A 363 1.96 5.74 8.75
C GLY A 363 2.62 4.43 9.14
N TYR A 364 1.85 3.52 9.68
CA TYR A 364 2.29 2.18 10.02
C TYR A 364 1.11 1.20 9.99
N PRO A 365 1.33 -0.06 9.63
CA PRO A 365 0.29 -1.06 9.66
C PRO A 365 -0.15 -1.42 11.08
N MET A 366 -1.42 -1.85 11.19
CA MET A 366 -1.99 -2.33 12.46
C MET A 366 -2.68 -3.67 12.25
N ILE A 367 -2.78 -4.47 13.31
CA ILE A 367 -3.59 -5.68 13.35
C ILE A 367 -4.89 -5.36 14.08
N ILE A 368 -6.01 -5.61 13.39
CA ILE A 368 -7.36 -5.32 13.89
C ILE A 368 -8.12 -6.62 14.03
N ASP A 369 -8.60 -6.94 15.21
CA ASP A 369 -9.49 -8.08 15.46
C ASP A 369 -10.88 -7.78 14.92
N VAL A 370 -11.39 -8.65 14.06
CA VAL A 370 -12.72 -8.53 13.41
C VAL A 370 -13.59 -9.75 13.64
N ALA A 371 -13.33 -10.53 14.68
CA ALA A 371 -14.21 -11.66 15.05
C ALA A 371 -15.64 -11.19 15.34
N ASP A 372 -15.78 -9.99 15.89
CA ASP A 372 -17.05 -9.26 15.94
C ASP A 372 -16.99 -8.05 15.00
N GLU A 373 -17.49 -8.21 13.78
CA GLU A 373 -17.51 -7.14 12.77
C GLU A 373 -18.30 -5.90 13.21
N THR A 374 -19.15 -6.00 14.23
CA THR A 374 -19.88 -4.84 14.78
C THR A 374 -19.08 -4.05 15.81
N ASN A 375 -17.93 -4.59 16.25
CA ASN A 375 -17.07 -3.99 17.26
C ASN A 375 -15.59 -4.35 17.01
N PRO A 376 -15.01 -3.94 15.85
CA PRO A 376 -13.60 -4.20 15.53
C PRO A 376 -12.67 -3.53 16.53
N LYS A 377 -11.50 -4.16 16.80
CA LYS A 377 -10.53 -3.68 17.80
C LYS A 377 -9.10 -3.71 17.28
N ILE A 378 -8.37 -2.61 17.40
CA ILE A 378 -6.92 -2.59 17.17
C ILE A 378 -6.26 -3.39 18.31
N ILE A 379 -5.48 -4.41 17.96
CA ILE A 379 -4.81 -5.27 18.95
C ILE A 379 -3.30 -5.08 18.99
N SER A 380 -2.68 -4.66 17.90
CA SER A 380 -1.24 -4.34 17.86
C SER A 380 -0.90 -3.44 16.68
N LYS A 381 0.30 -2.86 16.73
CA LYS A 381 0.88 -1.98 15.71
C LYS A 381 2.19 -2.56 15.22
N LEU A 382 2.42 -2.54 13.91
CA LEU A 382 3.68 -2.91 13.29
C LEU A 382 4.55 -1.65 13.10
N MET A 383 4.75 -0.90 14.15
CA MET A 383 5.58 0.31 14.13
C MET A 383 7.07 -0.05 14.04
N LEU A 384 7.80 0.70 13.24
CA LEU A 384 9.25 0.77 13.33
C LEU A 384 9.66 1.94 14.26
N GLU A 385 10.92 2.00 14.69
CA GLU A 385 11.39 3.15 15.49
C GLU A 385 11.24 4.50 14.74
N VAL A 386 11.28 4.50 13.42
CA VAL A 386 11.00 5.71 12.61
C VAL A 386 9.53 6.16 12.67
N ASN A 387 8.61 5.28 13.05
CA ASN A 387 7.20 5.62 13.23
C ASN A 387 6.88 6.06 14.67
N ASP A 388 7.82 5.89 15.63
CA ASP A 388 7.59 6.26 17.02
C ASP A 388 7.58 7.79 17.18
N PRO A 389 6.50 8.39 17.70
CA PRO A 389 6.45 9.82 18.00
C PRO A 389 7.61 10.33 18.86
N ALA A 390 8.16 9.48 19.74
CA ALA A 390 9.32 9.82 20.56
C ALA A 390 10.58 10.15 19.75
N ASN A 391 10.69 9.64 18.53
CA ASN A 391 11.81 9.85 17.63
C ASN A 391 11.61 11.00 16.63
N CYS A 392 10.47 11.68 16.68
CA CYS A 392 10.13 12.76 15.77
C CYS A 392 11.24 13.83 15.63
N ALA A 393 11.83 14.27 16.72
CA ALA A 393 12.87 15.29 16.70
C ALA A 393 14.13 14.84 15.91
N ILE A 394 14.47 13.54 15.99
CA ILE A 394 15.58 12.97 15.23
C ILE A 394 15.23 13.00 13.74
N LEU A 395 14.02 12.58 13.38
CA LEU A 395 13.59 12.45 12.00
C LEU A 395 13.39 13.80 11.31
N LEU A 396 12.86 14.80 12.00
CA LEU A 396 12.71 16.15 11.45
C LEU A 396 14.05 16.87 11.20
N ASN A 397 15.13 16.43 11.85
CA ASN A 397 16.46 17.01 11.71
C ASN A 397 17.41 16.16 10.84
N GLN A 398 16.89 15.22 10.08
CA GLN A 398 17.71 14.27 9.29
C GLN A 398 18.49 14.89 8.14
N THR A 399 18.09 16.06 7.64
CA THR A 399 18.70 16.59 6.44
C THR A 399 19.78 17.57 6.80
N PRO A 400 21.05 17.38 6.34
CA PRO A 400 22.05 18.40 6.44
C PRO A 400 21.54 19.70 5.81
N PRO A 401 21.84 20.87 6.38
CA PRO A 401 21.37 22.16 5.85
C PRO A 401 21.71 22.41 4.37
N ASP A 402 22.75 21.77 3.88
CA ASP A 402 23.32 21.95 2.53
C ASP A 402 23.00 20.77 1.60
N ALA A 403 22.16 19.82 1.99
CA ALA A 403 21.83 18.70 1.11
C ALA A 403 20.98 19.18 -0.08
N PRO A 404 21.43 18.94 -1.32
CA PRO A 404 20.61 19.20 -2.49
C PRO A 404 19.26 18.48 -2.38
N GLY A 405 18.18 19.15 -2.75
CA GLY A 405 16.86 18.55 -2.79
C GLY A 405 16.07 18.57 -1.48
N THR A 406 16.40 19.44 -0.52
CA THR A 406 15.51 19.69 0.63
C THR A 406 14.31 20.52 0.23
N ALA A 407 13.12 20.07 0.63
CA ALA A 407 11.93 20.89 0.45
C ALA A 407 12.01 22.14 1.37
N PRO A 408 11.71 23.34 0.86
CA PRO A 408 11.74 24.56 1.66
C PRO A 408 10.84 24.46 2.89
N GLY A 409 11.42 24.72 4.06
CA GLY A 409 10.68 24.69 5.34
C GLY A 409 10.51 23.30 5.96
N THR A 410 11.09 22.27 5.36
CA THR A 410 11.20 20.93 5.93
C THR A 410 12.66 20.52 5.96
N ASN A 411 13.09 19.77 6.93
CA ASN A 411 14.44 19.18 6.95
C ASN A 411 14.46 17.79 6.29
N LEU A 412 13.44 17.47 5.51
CA LEU A 412 13.33 16.21 4.80
C LEU A 412 13.75 16.38 3.35
N PRO A 413 14.30 15.35 2.71
CA PRO A 413 14.62 15.37 1.28
C PRO A 413 13.41 15.81 0.45
N ALA A 414 13.65 16.49 -0.66
CA ALA A 414 12.58 16.94 -1.55
C ALA A 414 11.80 15.77 -2.18
N ASP A 415 12.46 14.63 -2.32
CA ASP A 415 11.90 13.37 -2.80
C ASP A 415 11.11 12.60 -1.74
N SER A 416 11.19 13.00 -0.48
CA SER A 416 10.50 12.31 0.60
C SER A 416 8.98 12.51 0.57
N GLY A 417 8.51 13.54 -0.13
CA GLY A 417 7.08 13.86 -0.16
C GLY A 417 6.47 13.94 1.23
N THR A 418 5.25 13.48 1.37
CA THR A 418 4.53 13.40 2.66
C THR A 418 4.61 12.00 3.30
N THR A 419 5.29 11.03 2.68
CA THR A 419 5.11 9.61 3.01
C THR A 419 6.41 8.85 3.28
N ASN A 420 7.44 9.52 3.75
CA ASN A 420 8.83 9.05 3.75
C ASN A 420 9.11 7.68 4.39
N TYR A 421 8.50 7.33 5.54
CA TYR A 421 8.69 6.04 6.23
C TYR A 421 7.36 5.36 6.53
N SER A 422 6.34 5.67 5.77
CA SER A 422 5.02 5.11 6.00
C SER A 422 4.93 3.67 5.53
N GLY A 423 4.24 2.84 6.31
CA GLY A 423 3.92 1.46 5.99
C GLY A 423 2.67 1.39 5.13
N GLU A 424 2.88 1.34 3.81
CA GLU A 424 1.84 1.58 2.81
C GLU A 424 1.09 0.31 2.40
N ARG A 425 1.81 -0.80 2.21
CA ARG A 425 1.21 -2.07 1.77
C ARG A 425 1.77 -3.25 2.53
N CYS A 426 0.91 -4.21 2.83
CA CYS A 426 1.31 -5.49 3.40
C CYS A 426 0.80 -6.65 2.54
N THR A 427 1.51 -7.75 2.55
CA THR A 427 1.08 -9.01 1.91
C THR A 427 1.36 -10.16 2.87
N PRO A 428 0.41 -11.05 3.13
CA PRO A 428 0.64 -12.24 3.91
C PRO A 428 1.36 -13.31 3.07
N ASP A 429 2.11 -14.18 3.72
CA ASP A 429 2.63 -15.41 3.10
C ASP A 429 1.49 -16.30 2.57
N ARG A 430 0.37 -16.26 3.26
CA ARG A 430 -0.92 -16.85 2.87
C ARG A 430 -2.04 -16.15 3.63
N GLN A 431 -3.19 -16.03 3.02
CA GLN A 431 -4.32 -15.32 3.61
C GLN A 431 -4.97 -16.09 4.76
N THR A 432 -4.94 -17.43 4.71
CA THR A 432 -5.47 -18.31 5.75
C THR A 432 -4.35 -18.87 6.60
N ASN A 433 -4.43 -18.74 7.91
CA ASN A 433 -3.39 -19.10 8.88
C ASN A 433 -2.04 -18.42 8.57
N THR A 434 -2.08 -17.12 8.37
CA THR A 434 -0.93 -16.26 8.11
C THR A 434 0.14 -16.43 9.18
N THR A 435 1.38 -16.60 8.76
CA THR A 435 2.54 -16.69 9.65
C THR A 435 3.47 -15.49 9.52
N MET A 436 3.58 -14.94 8.31
CA MET A 436 4.42 -13.80 8.01
C MET A 436 3.64 -12.72 7.25
N LEU A 437 4.04 -11.47 7.48
CA LEU A 437 3.65 -10.33 6.67
C LEU A 437 4.90 -9.70 6.07
N ALA A 438 4.89 -9.44 4.78
CA ALA A 438 5.88 -8.60 4.11
C ALA A 438 5.24 -7.26 3.78
N CYS A 439 5.80 -6.17 4.31
CA CYS A 439 5.23 -4.84 4.16
C CYS A 439 6.24 -3.88 3.52
N SER A 440 5.76 -2.96 2.69
CA SER A 440 6.53 -1.83 2.20
C SER A 440 6.41 -0.65 3.16
N TYR A 441 7.55 -0.03 3.47
CA TYR A 441 7.64 1.16 4.33
C TYR A 441 8.32 2.31 3.59
N GLN A 442 7.92 2.52 2.35
CA GLN A 442 8.47 3.57 1.48
C GLN A 442 10.02 3.62 1.53
N HIS A 443 10.64 4.62 2.14
CA HIS A 443 12.11 4.74 2.24
C HIS A 443 12.73 3.85 3.33
N ALA A 444 11.95 3.27 4.25
CA ALA A 444 12.41 2.15 5.05
C ALA A 444 12.30 0.81 4.31
N GLN A 445 11.68 0.82 3.15
CA GLN A 445 11.54 -0.23 2.15
C GLN A 445 10.89 -1.52 2.69
N LEU A 446 11.38 -2.69 2.29
CA LEU A 446 10.76 -3.97 2.61
C LEU A 446 11.06 -4.43 4.02
N ARG A 447 10.02 -4.80 4.78
CA ARG A 447 10.07 -5.34 6.13
C ARG A 447 9.25 -6.62 6.22
N VAL A 448 9.77 -7.64 6.90
CA VAL A 448 9.07 -8.90 7.13
C VAL A 448 8.87 -9.13 8.61
N PHE A 449 7.64 -9.51 8.97
CA PHE A 449 7.24 -9.71 10.35
C PHE A 449 6.72 -11.13 10.58
N ASP A 450 7.12 -11.78 11.69
CA ASP A 450 6.44 -12.94 12.24
C ASP A 450 5.20 -12.46 13.01
N VAL A 451 4.01 -12.90 12.58
CA VAL A 451 2.71 -12.53 13.14
C VAL A 451 1.96 -13.70 13.75
N ARG A 452 2.63 -14.85 13.96
CA ARG A 452 2.02 -16.03 14.61
C ARG A 452 1.49 -15.72 16.02
N ASP A 453 2.06 -14.71 16.68
CA ASP A 453 1.45 -14.04 17.82
C ASP A 453 1.01 -12.63 17.37
N PRO A 454 -0.28 -12.43 17.00
CA PRO A 454 -0.73 -11.16 16.46
C PRO A 454 -0.74 -10.02 17.48
N TYR A 455 -0.64 -10.33 18.77
CA TYR A 455 -0.49 -9.33 19.85
C TYR A 455 0.94 -8.84 20.01
N HIS A 456 1.94 -9.64 19.63
CA HIS A 456 3.36 -9.33 19.78
C HIS A 456 4.13 -9.63 18.48
N PRO A 457 3.81 -8.93 17.37
CA PRO A 457 4.52 -9.11 16.11
C PRO A 457 6.00 -8.74 16.27
N LYS A 458 6.86 -9.36 15.44
CA LYS A 458 8.31 -9.15 15.49
C LYS A 458 8.84 -8.97 14.08
N GLU A 459 9.68 -7.98 13.86
CA GLU A 459 10.45 -7.94 12.61
C GLU A 459 11.45 -9.11 12.59
N ILE A 460 11.55 -9.78 11.46
CA ILE A 460 12.42 -10.94 11.27
C ILE A 460 13.40 -10.79 10.12
N ALA A 461 13.10 -9.93 9.17
CA ALA A 461 13.97 -9.66 8.03
C ALA A 461 13.65 -8.29 7.42
N TYR A 462 14.63 -7.71 6.68
CA TYR A 462 14.39 -6.53 5.86
C TYR A 462 15.37 -6.45 4.69
N TRP A 463 14.95 -5.70 3.67
CA TRP A 463 15.75 -5.34 2.52
C TRP A 463 15.59 -3.86 2.19
N LYS A 464 16.73 -3.18 1.97
CA LYS A 464 16.77 -1.81 1.46
C LYS A 464 17.72 -1.79 0.27
N SER A 465 17.15 -1.53 -0.89
CA SER A 465 17.89 -1.43 -2.15
C SER A 465 18.94 -0.32 -2.09
N PRO A 466 20.04 -0.46 -2.81
CA PRO A 466 21.05 0.58 -2.94
C PRO A 466 20.45 1.93 -3.33
N ALA A 467 20.86 3.00 -2.65
CA ALA A 467 20.54 4.35 -3.08
C ALA A 467 21.19 4.63 -4.44
N MET A 468 20.48 5.33 -5.32
CA MET A 468 20.96 5.70 -6.65
C MET A 468 21.66 7.05 -6.60
N ARG A 469 22.92 7.12 -7.04
CA ARG A 469 23.69 8.37 -7.05
C ARG A 469 23.35 9.28 -8.23
N THR A 470 23.08 8.68 -9.37
CA THR A 470 22.83 9.40 -10.62
C THR A 470 21.69 8.72 -11.36
N ALA A 471 20.96 9.53 -12.08
CA ALA A 471 20.02 9.08 -13.08
C ALA A 471 19.09 7.96 -12.59
N VAL A 472 17.98 8.38 -12.13
CA VAL A 472 16.77 7.61 -12.22
C VAL A 472 16.72 6.94 -13.58
N GLN A 473 16.42 5.67 -13.61
CA GLN A 473 16.13 5.00 -14.87
C GLN A 473 15.00 5.76 -15.59
N PRO A 474 15.03 5.88 -16.90
CA PRO A 474 13.93 6.49 -17.63
C PRO A 474 12.60 5.83 -17.23
N GLY A 475 11.63 6.64 -16.84
CA GLY A 475 10.33 6.14 -16.38
C GLY A 475 10.23 5.74 -14.91
N SER A 476 11.30 5.85 -14.13
CA SER A 476 11.24 5.65 -12.69
C SER A 476 10.38 6.73 -12.00
N GLY A 477 9.54 6.32 -11.06
CA GLY A 477 8.79 7.23 -10.18
C GLY A 477 9.64 7.96 -9.15
N SER A 478 10.95 7.66 -9.09
CA SER A 478 11.88 8.35 -8.21
C SER A 478 12.04 9.81 -8.60
N TRP A 479 11.62 10.68 -7.73
CA TRP A 479 11.78 12.13 -7.85
C TRP A 479 13.22 12.61 -7.58
N ALA A 480 14.06 11.72 -7.16
CA ALA A 480 15.42 11.98 -6.73
C ALA A 480 16.42 12.03 -7.89
N ALA A 481 15.97 12.12 -9.11
CA ALA A 481 16.83 12.24 -10.27
C ALA A 481 17.89 13.34 -10.07
N GLY A 482 19.13 12.92 -9.97
CA GLY A 482 20.25 13.82 -9.78
C GLY A 482 20.48 14.32 -8.35
N VAL A 483 19.74 13.80 -7.37
CA VAL A 483 20.03 14.04 -5.96
C VAL A 483 21.02 12.98 -5.47
N ASP A 484 22.13 13.44 -4.96
CA ASP A 484 23.18 12.55 -4.47
C ASP A 484 22.68 11.66 -3.33
N ARG A 485 22.78 10.33 -3.50
CA ARG A 485 22.66 9.34 -2.42
C ARG A 485 21.28 9.31 -1.75
N THR A 486 20.25 9.53 -2.55
CA THR A 486 18.88 9.39 -2.06
C THR A 486 18.55 7.93 -1.79
N VAL A 487 17.81 7.69 -0.72
CA VAL A 487 17.28 6.37 -0.40
C VAL A 487 16.27 5.97 -1.46
N ASP A 488 16.35 4.74 -1.95
CA ASP A 488 15.35 4.21 -2.86
C ASP A 488 14.00 3.99 -2.14
N LYS A 489 12.92 3.88 -2.88
CA LYS A 489 11.55 3.79 -2.36
C LYS A 489 10.90 2.48 -2.81
N ILE A 490 10.25 1.79 -1.86
CA ILE A 490 9.30 0.70 -2.12
C ILE A 490 7.98 1.10 -1.46
N ALA A 491 6.98 1.43 -2.28
CA ALA A 491 5.65 1.85 -1.83
C ALA A 491 4.59 0.78 -2.12
N GLY A 492 4.70 0.05 -3.22
CA GLY A 492 3.77 -0.98 -3.61
C GLY A 492 3.95 -2.31 -2.87
N TYR A 493 3.34 -3.32 -3.40
CA TYR A 493 3.29 -4.63 -2.75
C TYR A 493 4.64 -5.35 -2.71
N VAL A 494 4.85 -6.11 -1.65
CA VAL A 494 5.87 -7.16 -1.57
C VAL A 494 5.16 -8.51 -1.65
N ARG A 495 5.40 -9.29 -2.69
CA ARG A 495 4.68 -10.54 -2.92
C ARG A 495 5.51 -11.73 -2.49
N PHE A 496 4.93 -12.57 -1.64
CA PHE A 496 5.46 -13.91 -1.43
C PHE A 496 5.19 -14.76 -2.68
N TYR A 497 6.23 -15.34 -3.23
CA TYR A 497 6.15 -16.25 -4.36
C TYR A 497 6.75 -17.60 -3.96
N LYS A 498 5.94 -18.67 -4.07
CA LYS A 498 6.39 -20.02 -3.80
C LYS A 498 6.86 -20.65 -5.10
N ARG A 499 8.17 -20.64 -5.31
CA ARG A 499 8.75 -21.27 -6.50
C ARG A 499 8.56 -22.79 -6.41
N PRO A 500 7.95 -23.44 -7.43
CA PRO A 500 7.83 -24.89 -7.45
C PRO A 500 9.21 -25.54 -7.38
N ALA A 501 9.33 -26.67 -6.69
CA ALA A 501 10.54 -27.47 -6.74
C ALA A 501 10.84 -27.84 -8.20
N GLY A 502 11.87 -27.22 -8.78
CA GLY A 502 12.29 -27.46 -10.16
C GLY A 502 13.32 -28.56 -10.22
N ASN A 503 13.34 -29.27 -11.37
CA ASN A 503 14.57 -29.94 -11.80
C ASN A 503 15.54 -28.85 -12.27
N ASP A 504 16.16 -28.14 -11.35
CA ASP A 504 17.17 -27.15 -11.70
C ASP A 504 18.39 -27.87 -12.25
N LYS A 505 18.47 -27.92 -13.60
CA LYS A 505 19.60 -28.48 -14.31
C LYS A 505 20.82 -27.55 -14.30
N SER A 506 20.74 -26.40 -13.66
CA SER A 506 21.75 -25.35 -13.74
C SER A 506 22.80 -25.39 -12.62
N GLU A 507 22.57 -26.11 -11.52
CA GLU A 507 23.58 -26.32 -10.49
C GLU A 507 24.19 -27.74 -10.55
N GLN A 508 24.87 -28.04 -11.63
CA GLN A 508 25.94 -29.03 -11.54
C GLN A 508 27.13 -28.37 -10.87
N ASP A 509 27.43 -28.77 -9.62
CA ASP A 509 28.74 -28.49 -9.08
C ASP A 509 29.78 -29.07 -10.04
N GLY A 510 30.98 -28.46 -10.14
CA GLY A 510 32.01 -28.89 -11.07
C GLY A 510 32.46 -30.34 -10.91
N ASN A 511 31.83 -31.15 -10.05
CA ASN A 511 32.04 -32.57 -9.78
C ASN A 511 30.88 -33.46 -10.29
N GLY A 512 29.84 -32.91 -10.92
CA GLY A 512 28.77 -33.72 -11.50
C GLY A 512 27.80 -34.35 -10.48
N ASN A 513 27.80 -33.89 -9.23
CA ASN A 513 26.79 -34.26 -8.27
C ASN A 513 25.56 -33.39 -8.51
N GLU A 514 24.43 -34.02 -8.82
CA GLU A 514 23.11 -33.39 -8.75
C GLU A 514 22.86 -33.01 -7.27
N ASN A 515 22.93 -31.71 -6.94
CA ASN A 515 22.47 -31.22 -5.65
C ASN A 515 20.97 -31.53 -5.56
N GLY A 516 20.65 -32.51 -4.73
CA GLY A 516 19.33 -33.14 -4.70
C GLY A 516 18.24 -32.14 -4.41
N ASN A 517 17.13 -32.34 -5.14
CA ASN A 517 15.75 -31.94 -4.86
C ASN A 517 15.61 -30.85 -3.79
N GLN A 518 15.93 -29.61 -4.15
CA GLN A 518 15.59 -28.49 -3.29
C GLN A 518 14.06 -28.40 -3.26
N GLY A 519 13.50 -28.40 -2.06
CA GLY A 519 12.07 -28.19 -1.85
C GLY A 519 11.62 -26.85 -2.46
N PRO A 520 10.31 -26.59 -2.46
CA PRO A 520 9.81 -25.29 -2.94
C PRO A 520 10.51 -24.15 -2.19
N GLU A 521 11.02 -23.16 -2.92
CA GLU A 521 11.70 -22.02 -2.34
C GLU A 521 10.71 -20.83 -2.21
N LEU A 522 10.74 -20.18 -1.04
CA LEU A 522 9.92 -19.00 -0.80
C LEU A 522 10.72 -17.75 -1.17
N GLU A 523 10.29 -17.07 -2.21
CA GLU A 523 10.83 -15.81 -2.70
C GLU A 523 9.95 -14.63 -2.27
N LEU A 524 10.54 -13.44 -2.26
CA LEU A 524 9.86 -12.16 -2.12
C LEU A 524 10.08 -11.33 -3.39
N TRP A 525 9.00 -10.95 -4.05
CA TRP A 525 9.04 -10.14 -5.26
C TRP A 525 8.57 -8.73 -4.94
N THR A 526 9.36 -7.75 -5.31
CA THR A 526 9.05 -6.33 -5.08
C THR A 526 9.55 -5.45 -6.21
N VAL A 527 9.08 -4.21 -6.22
CA VAL A 527 9.50 -3.18 -7.15
C VAL A 527 9.92 -1.95 -6.36
N SER A 528 11.09 -1.41 -6.67
CA SER A 528 11.52 -0.11 -6.15
C SER A 528 11.65 0.91 -7.25
N ASP A 529 11.49 2.18 -6.92
CA ASP A 529 11.50 3.28 -7.90
C ASP A 529 12.83 3.38 -8.66
N GLY A 530 13.95 3.15 -7.99
CA GLY A 530 15.29 3.29 -8.59
C GLY A 530 15.91 1.98 -9.07
N ASN A 531 15.67 0.87 -8.37
CA ASN A 531 16.27 -0.43 -8.69
C ASN A 531 15.36 -1.37 -9.48
N GLY A 532 14.10 -0.99 -9.75
CA GLY A 532 13.16 -1.78 -10.54
C GLY A 532 12.67 -3.04 -9.83
N PHE A 533 12.34 -4.06 -10.62
CA PHE A 533 11.85 -5.34 -10.12
C PHE A 533 12.98 -6.17 -9.49
N GLN A 534 12.72 -6.75 -8.32
CA GLN A 534 13.70 -7.50 -7.53
C GLN A 534 13.10 -8.81 -7.04
N VAL A 535 13.89 -9.87 -7.13
CA VAL A 535 13.65 -11.18 -6.54
C VAL A 535 14.58 -11.34 -5.34
N LEU A 536 14.01 -11.57 -4.18
CA LEU A 536 14.74 -11.76 -2.93
C LEU A 536 14.45 -13.15 -2.37
N ARG A 537 15.36 -13.68 -1.56
CA ARG A 537 15.13 -14.89 -0.77
C ARG A 537 15.67 -14.73 0.64
N PHE A 538 15.21 -15.58 1.54
CA PHE A 538 15.79 -15.69 2.88
C PHE A 538 17.19 -16.29 2.82
N THR A 539 18.12 -15.74 3.60
CA THR A 539 19.50 -16.28 3.71
C THR A 539 19.50 -17.68 4.31
N ASP A 540 20.52 -18.49 4.01
CA ASP A 540 20.64 -19.84 4.56
C ASP A 540 20.74 -19.85 6.08
N ASN A 541 21.34 -18.82 6.67
CA ASN A 541 21.37 -18.64 8.12
C ASN A 541 19.96 -18.50 8.69
N PHE A 542 19.12 -17.66 8.08
CA PHE A 542 17.73 -17.50 8.48
C PHE A 542 16.94 -18.80 8.32
N LYS A 543 17.07 -19.48 7.17
CA LYS A 543 16.41 -20.76 6.90
C LYS A 543 16.74 -21.81 7.97
N THR A 544 17.99 -21.80 8.46
CA THR A 544 18.42 -22.72 9.51
C THR A 544 17.82 -22.39 10.88
N LEU A 545 17.77 -21.09 11.23
CA LEU A 545 17.29 -20.61 12.54
C LEU A 545 15.77 -20.59 12.65
N HIS A 546 15.06 -20.40 11.55
CA HIS A 546 13.61 -20.22 11.48
C HIS A 546 12.94 -21.28 10.61
N LYS A 547 13.49 -22.50 10.63
CA LYS A 547 12.99 -23.63 9.85
C LYS A 547 11.50 -23.91 10.08
N ASP A 548 11.07 -23.83 11.36
CA ASP A 548 9.68 -24.00 11.76
C ASP A 548 8.73 -22.98 11.10
N LEU A 549 9.16 -21.72 11.05
CA LEU A 549 8.38 -20.66 10.41
C LEU A 549 8.24 -20.86 8.91
N LEU A 550 9.33 -21.25 8.23
CA LEU A 550 9.34 -21.49 6.79
C LEU A 550 8.59 -22.77 6.40
N GLU A 551 8.65 -23.81 7.23
CA GLU A 551 7.85 -25.01 7.05
C GLU A 551 6.35 -24.71 7.19
N GLU A 552 5.96 -23.92 8.19
CA GLU A 552 4.58 -23.46 8.33
C GLU A 552 4.14 -22.61 7.13
N ALA A 553 4.98 -21.72 6.60
CA ALA A 553 4.68 -20.89 5.43
C ALA A 553 4.67 -21.71 4.12
N GLY A 554 5.35 -22.84 4.08
CA GLY A 554 5.44 -23.75 2.93
C GLY A 554 4.25 -24.68 2.75
N GLU A 555 3.46 -24.89 3.79
CA GLU A 555 2.24 -25.70 3.77
C GLU A 555 1.03 -24.88 3.27
#